data_fb4aabf8d2338221bd0acb755d6f2d74
#
_entry.id   fb4aabf8d2338221bd0acb755d6f2d74
#
_cell.length_a   1.000
_cell.length_b   1.000
_cell.length_c   1.000
_cell.angle_alpha   90.00
_cell.angle_beta   90.00
_cell.angle_gamma   90.00
#
_symmetry.space_group_name_H-M   'P 1'
#
loop_
_entity.id
_entity.type
_entity.pdbx_description
1 polymer ?
#
loop_
_entity_poly.entity_id
_entity_poly.type
_entity_poly.pdbx_seq_one_letter_code
_entity_poly.pdbx_strand_id
1 'polypeptide(L)'
;MKNLQTCFGFFLLLIISACTSDNVNKNQASMDLATAWITASYTSKDSALSMVEENMSDDGVSVGDRYVGFGFVWDPEGDGMVVDYVVPESPAASVLMEGDSFVEVNGTRLTNENRNRLGFRGLPGENVDAVVMRDGVEMPISIARGPVQIRYSKDQVLNNISNGDAEGWGPEDFNIVETGTTNDGVVYVLHWSEFVEDATGYEANVYTVTRFMFDDSGKVSWIGNLSEDRFVLEQQGYSITR
;
A
#
# COMPACT_ATOMS: atom_id res chain seq x y z
N MET A 1 -31.14 -38.39 44.13
CA MET A 1 -30.43 -38.26 42.85
C MET A 1 -31.14 -37.26 41.93
N LYS A 2 -31.37 -35.99 42.36
CA LYS A 2 -32.03 -34.96 41.52
C LYS A 2 -31.30 -33.59 41.47
N ASN A 3 -30.12 -33.47 42.08
CA ASN A 3 -29.42 -32.17 42.18
C ASN A 3 -28.10 -32.06 41.39
N LEU A 4 -27.75 -33.04 40.52
CA LEU A 4 -26.48 -33.03 39.82
C LEU A 4 -26.58 -32.49 38.38
N GLN A 5 -27.77 -32.38 37.82
CA GLN A 5 -27.98 -31.89 36.44
C GLN A 5 -28.08 -30.37 36.32
N THR A 6 -28.38 -29.63 37.39
CA THR A 6 -28.57 -28.17 37.35
C THR A 6 -27.24 -27.40 37.43
N CYS A 7 -26.17 -27.98 38.01
CA CYS A 7 -24.88 -27.32 38.10
C CYS A 7 -24.07 -27.35 36.76
N PHE A 8 -24.28 -28.36 35.91
CA PHE A 8 -23.50 -28.51 34.68
C PHE A 8 -23.93 -27.52 33.58
N GLY A 9 -25.23 -27.16 33.57
CA GLY A 9 -25.76 -26.18 32.59
C GLY A 9 -25.33 -24.72 32.86
N PHE A 10 -25.11 -24.38 34.14
CA PHE A 10 -24.70 -23.03 34.54
C PHE A 10 -23.21 -22.76 34.25
N PHE A 11 -22.36 -23.79 34.32
CA PHE A 11 -20.92 -23.66 34.00
C PHE A 11 -20.65 -23.52 32.52
N LEU A 12 -21.48 -24.14 31.66
CA LEU A 12 -21.34 -24.04 30.21
C LEU A 12 -21.76 -22.64 29.66
N LEU A 13 -22.75 -22.00 30.28
CA LEU A 13 -23.19 -20.63 29.92
C LEU A 13 -22.16 -19.56 30.28
N LEU A 14 -21.41 -19.75 31.38
CA LEU A 14 -20.34 -18.83 31.79
C LEU A 14 -19.12 -18.87 30.85
N ILE A 15 -18.78 -20.03 30.28
CA ILE A 15 -17.65 -20.17 29.33
C ILE A 15 -17.98 -19.51 27.97
N ILE A 16 -19.21 -19.63 27.49
CA ILE A 16 -19.63 -18.98 26.22
C ILE A 16 -19.69 -17.46 26.39
N SER A 17 -20.08 -16.95 27.55
CA SER A 17 -20.12 -15.52 27.82
C SER A 17 -18.72 -14.87 27.90
N ALA A 18 -17.72 -15.60 28.44
CA ALA A 18 -16.34 -15.11 28.51
C ALA A 18 -15.70 -15.00 27.10
N CYS A 19 -15.84 -16.05 26.26
CA CYS A 19 -15.28 -16.05 24.92
C CYS A 19 -15.88 -14.95 24.00
N THR A 20 -17.16 -14.61 24.19
CA THR A 20 -17.81 -13.53 23.41
C THR A 20 -17.35 -12.14 23.84
N SER A 21 -17.10 -11.92 25.13
CA SER A 21 -16.62 -10.63 25.63
C SER A 21 -15.17 -10.33 25.21
N ASP A 22 -14.31 -11.34 25.17
CA ASP A 22 -12.90 -11.16 24.77
C ASP A 22 -12.78 -10.81 23.26
N ASN A 23 -13.58 -11.44 22.40
CA ASN A 23 -13.61 -11.13 20.98
C ASN A 23 -14.16 -9.72 20.70
N VAL A 24 -15.18 -9.29 21.42
CA VAL A 24 -15.75 -7.93 21.28
C VAL A 24 -14.71 -6.90 21.70
N ASN A 25 -13.99 -7.11 22.81
CA ASN A 25 -12.95 -6.20 23.27
C ASN A 25 -11.75 -6.15 22.30
N LYS A 26 -11.33 -7.31 21.74
CA LYS A 26 -10.25 -7.37 20.74
C LYS A 26 -10.64 -6.61 19.48
N ASN A 27 -11.84 -6.80 18.96
CA ASN A 27 -12.34 -6.11 17.78
C ASN A 27 -12.41 -4.59 18.00
N GLN A 28 -12.85 -4.14 19.17
CA GLN A 28 -12.88 -2.71 19.50
C GLN A 28 -11.46 -2.11 19.52
N ALA A 29 -10.51 -2.78 20.19
CA ALA A 29 -9.11 -2.33 20.23
C ALA A 29 -8.50 -2.25 18.82
N SER A 30 -8.80 -3.19 17.93
CA SER A 30 -8.35 -3.16 16.53
C SER A 30 -8.98 -2.01 15.74
N MET A 31 -10.26 -1.69 15.94
CA MET A 31 -10.92 -0.55 15.31
C MET A 31 -10.33 0.79 15.82
N ASP A 32 -10.08 0.89 17.12
CA ASP A 32 -9.47 2.08 17.73
C ASP A 32 -8.05 2.30 17.18
N LEU A 33 -7.24 1.25 17.06
CA LEU A 33 -5.90 1.33 16.48
C LEU A 33 -5.94 1.69 14.99
N ALA A 34 -6.83 1.09 14.20
CA ALA A 34 -6.99 1.41 12.78
C ALA A 34 -7.37 2.89 12.57
N THR A 35 -8.29 3.41 13.39
CA THR A 35 -8.70 4.81 13.37
C THR A 35 -7.54 5.74 13.77
N ALA A 36 -6.82 5.38 14.83
CA ALA A 36 -5.63 6.11 15.29
C ALA A 36 -4.52 6.12 14.23
N TRP A 37 -4.37 5.01 13.48
CA TRP A 37 -3.40 4.91 12.38
C TRP A 37 -3.66 5.94 11.28
N ILE A 38 -4.92 6.03 10.77
CA ILE A 38 -5.27 7.03 9.76
C ILE A 38 -5.03 8.45 10.30
N THR A 39 -5.47 8.72 11.52
CA THR A 39 -5.26 10.02 12.17
C THR A 39 -3.77 10.37 12.27
N ALA A 40 -2.93 9.47 12.75
CA ALA A 40 -1.49 9.70 12.87
C ALA A 40 -0.83 9.90 11.49
N SER A 41 -1.22 9.11 10.49
CA SER A 41 -0.68 9.22 9.13
C SER A 41 -0.97 10.56 8.47
N TYR A 42 -2.07 11.21 8.82
CA TYR A 42 -2.47 12.51 8.27
C TYR A 42 -2.04 13.71 9.11
N THR A 43 -1.70 13.50 10.39
CA THR A 43 -1.39 14.63 11.30
C THR A 43 0.02 15.15 11.09
N SER A 44 1.03 14.29 11.03
CA SER A 44 2.43 14.69 10.84
C SER A 44 3.30 13.49 10.46
N LYS A 45 4.43 13.78 9.84
CA LYS A 45 5.47 12.78 9.55
C LYS A 45 5.92 12.03 10.80
N ASP A 46 6.18 12.73 11.91
CA ASP A 46 6.65 12.12 13.16
C ASP A 46 5.60 11.20 13.79
N SER A 47 4.31 11.59 13.74
CA SER A 47 3.23 10.74 14.24
C SER A 47 3.03 9.50 13.35
N ALA A 48 3.19 9.62 12.03
CA ALA A 48 3.16 8.50 11.09
C ALA A 48 4.32 7.52 11.35
N LEU A 49 5.55 8.02 11.54
CA LEU A 49 6.71 7.20 11.89
C LEU A 49 6.49 6.43 13.19
N SER A 50 6.12 7.13 14.28
CA SER A 50 5.87 6.50 15.58
C SER A 50 4.77 5.44 15.49
N MET A 51 3.69 5.73 14.75
CA MET A 51 2.58 4.79 14.57
C MET A 51 3.06 3.49 13.91
N VAL A 52 3.82 3.57 12.82
CA VAL A 52 4.36 2.41 12.12
C VAL A 52 5.37 1.66 12.99
N GLU A 53 6.30 2.37 13.65
CA GLU A 53 7.34 1.75 14.49
C GLU A 53 6.74 0.92 15.62
N GLU A 54 5.74 1.47 16.31
CA GLU A 54 5.15 0.85 17.50
C GLU A 54 4.10 -0.22 17.17
N ASN A 55 3.31 0.00 16.11
CA ASN A 55 2.06 -0.73 15.88
C ASN A 55 2.04 -1.59 14.62
N MET A 56 3.06 -1.57 13.75
CA MET A 56 3.20 -2.51 12.66
C MET A 56 3.98 -3.75 13.11
N SER A 57 3.52 -4.95 12.73
CA SER A 57 4.29 -6.18 12.96
C SER A 57 5.63 -6.11 12.24
N ASP A 58 6.65 -6.82 12.73
CA ASP A 58 7.97 -6.85 12.10
C ASP A 58 7.93 -7.49 10.70
N ASP A 59 7.01 -8.44 10.48
CA ASP A 59 6.68 -9.06 9.20
C ASP A 59 5.46 -8.40 8.50
N GLY A 60 5.02 -7.25 8.99
CA GLY A 60 3.89 -6.52 8.47
C GLY A 60 4.10 -6.03 7.04
N VAL A 61 3.02 -5.95 6.28
CA VAL A 61 3.01 -5.57 4.86
C VAL A 61 2.06 -4.40 4.62
N SER A 62 2.58 -3.33 4.01
CA SER A 62 1.78 -2.27 3.40
C SER A 62 1.69 -2.49 1.90
N VAL A 63 0.48 -2.42 1.34
CA VAL A 63 0.22 -2.74 -0.06
C VAL A 63 -0.18 -1.47 -0.80
N GLY A 64 0.58 -1.16 -1.85
CA GLY A 64 0.29 -0.06 -2.76
C GLY A 64 -0.81 -0.39 -3.76
N ASP A 65 -1.19 0.61 -4.56
CA ASP A 65 -2.19 0.47 -5.60
C ASP A 65 -1.75 -0.50 -6.69
N ARG A 66 -2.76 -1.13 -7.32
CA ARG A 66 -2.52 -2.02 -8.45
C ARG A 66 -2.41 -1.21 -9.73
N TYR A 67 -1.42 -1.55 -10.55
CA TYR A 67 -1.27 -0.96 -11.88
C TYR A 67 -0.89 -2.01 -12.92
N VAL A 68 -0.96 -1.65 -14.20
CA VAL A 68 -0.48 -2.50 -15.30
C VAL A 68 0.89 -2.03 -15.75
N GLY A 69 1.88 -2.92 -15.61
CA GLY A 69 3.28 -2.62 -15.92
C GLY A 69 4.20 -3.81 -15.78
N PHE A 70 5.47 -3.57 -15.45
CA PHE A 70 6.49 -4.60 -15.27
C PHE A 70 6.65 -5.05 -13.83
N GLY A 71 6.69 -4.11 -12.88
CA GLY A 71 6.93 -4.40 -11.47
C GLY A 71 8.40 -4.35 -11.08
N PHE A 72 9.02 -3.20 -11.22
CA PHE A 72 10.33 -2.87 -10.65
C PHE A 72 10.31 -1.46 -10.07
N VAL A 73 11.26 -1.19 -9.19
CA VAL A 73 11.52 0.12 -8.58
C VAL A 73 12.93 0.54 -8.97
N TRP A 74 13.15 1.82 -9.17
CA TRP A 74 14.43 2.44 -9.48
C TRP A 74 14.51 3.80 -8.81
N ASP A 75 15.74 4.30 -8.55
CA ASP A 75 15.95 5.62 -7.97
C ASP A 75 15.82 6.72 -9.03
N PRO A 76 14.78 7.58 -8.99
CA PRO A 76 14.60 8.66 -9.96
C PRO A 76 15.66 9.77 -9.83
N GLU A 77 16.37 9.87 -8.72
CA GLU A 77 17.46 10.83 -8.51
C GLU A 77 18.83 10.26 -8.92
N GLY A 78 18.91 8.95 -9.13
CA GLY A 78 20.12 8.26 -9.56
C GLY A 78 20.47 8.48 -11.04
N ASP A 79 21.70 8.14 -11.41
CA ASP A 79 22.15 8.14 -12.79
C ASP A 79 21.57 6.95 -13.57
N GLY A 80 20.88 7.24 -14.68
CA GLY A 80 20.26 6.22 -15.53
C GLY A 80 18.95 5.68 -14.93
N MET A 81 18.64 4.43 -15.24
CA MET A 81 17.51 3.68 -14.69
C MET A 81 17.99 2.31 -14.24
N VAL A 82 18.55 2.25 -13.05
CA VAL A 82 19.03 1.04 -12.41
C VAL A 82 17.92 0.41 -11.60
N VAL A 83 17.72 -0.89 -11.73
CA VAL A 83 16.72 -1.64 -10.97
C VAL A 83 17.21 -1.82 -9.53
N ASP A 84 16.56 -1.14 -8.59
CA ASP A 84 16.85 -1.27 -7.16
C ASP A 84 16.11 -2.42 -6.51
N TYR A 85 14.91 -2.72 -7.02
CA TYR A 85 14.06 -3.78 -6.48
C TYR A 85 13.14 -4.32 -7.57
N VAL A 86 12.99 -5.64 -7.61
CA VAL A 86 12.03 -6.34 -8.49
C VAL A 86 10.85 -6.81 -7.65
N VAL A 87 9.64 -6.36 -8.02
CA VAL A 87 8.41 -6.73 -7.30
C VAL A 87 8.16 -8.23 -7.46
N PRO A 88 8.06 -9.01 -6.38
CA PRO A 88 7.77 -10.44 -6.45
C PRO A 88 6.44 -10.71 -7.20
N GLU A 89 6.39 -11.82 -7.91
CA GLU A 89 5.21 -12.26 -8.69
C GLU A 89 4.78 -11.28 -9.80
N SER A 90 5.58 -10.23 -10.08
CA SER A 90 5.35 -9.33 -11.20
C SER A 90 5.88 -9.90 -12.53
N PRO A 91 5.49 -9.35 -13.69
CA PRO A 91 6.08 -9.72 -14.97
C PRO A 91 7.61 -9.59 -15.00
N ALA A 92 8.18 -8.60 -14.32
CA ALA A 92 9.61 -8.37 -14.25
C ALA A 92 10.36 -9.48 -13.49
N ALA A 93 9.72 -10.14 -12.52
CA ALA A 93 10.36 -11.11 -11.64
C ALA A 93 11.00 -12.31 -12.37
N SER A 94 10.59 -12.60 -13.61
CA SER A 94 11.15 -13.70 -14.41
C SER A 94 12.35 -13.30 -15.28
N VAL A 95 12.64 -12.00 -15.45
CA VAL A 95 13.60 -11.51 -16.44
C VAL A 95 14.55 -10.42 -15.92
N LEU A 96 14.12 -9.59 -14.97
CA LEU A 96 14.94 -8.54 -14.36
C LEU A 96 15.59 -9.02 -13.06
N MET A 97 16.73 -8.40 -12.75
CA MET A 97 17.45 -8.54 -11.48
C MET A 97 17.78 -7.16 -10.94
N GLU A 98 17.96 -7.06 -9.64
CA GLU A 98 18.52 -5.88 -9.00
C GLU A 98 19.91 -5.60 -9.57
N GLY A 99 20.20 -4.34 -9.87
CA GLY A 99 21.42 -3.90 -10.53
C GLY A 99 21.37 -3.89 -12.06
N ASP A 100 20.34 -4.44 -12.71
CA ASP A 100 20.13 -4.25 -14.14
C ASP A 100 19.94 -2.76 -14.45
N SER A 101 20.58 -2.25 -15.50
CA SER A 101 20.39 -0.87 -15.95
C SER A 101 19.76 -0.85 -17.34
N PHE A 102 18.63 -0.18 -17.50
CA PHE A 102 17.99 -0.04 -18.80
C PHE A 102 18.84 0.80 -19.76
N VAL A 103 19.01 0.31 -20.98
CA VAL A 103 19.74 0.95 -22.08
C VAL A 103 18.77 1.45 -23.14
N GLU A 104 17.76 0.65 -23.46
CA GLU A 104 16.78 0.91 -24.51
C GLU A 104 15.43 0.29 -24.14
N VAL A 105 14.32 0.95 -24.51
CA VAL A 105 12.95 0.44 -24.34
C VAL A 105 12.15 0.75 -25.62
N ASN A 106 11.58 -0.29 -26.23
CA ASN A 106 10.82 -0.21 -27.48
C ASN A 106 11.58 0.56 -28.62
N GLY A 107 12.87 0.29 -28.80
CA GLY A 107 13.70 0.97 -29.78
C GLY A 107 14.07 2.42 -29.41
N THR A 108 13.69 2.89 -28.22
CA THR A 108 14.06 4.22 -27.73
C THR A 108 15.20 4.08 -26.71
N ARG A 109 16.36 4.65 -27.06
CA ARG A 109 17.52 4.65 -26.15
C ARG A 109 17.22 5.52 -24.93
N LEU A 110 17.55 5.02 -23.73
CA LEU A 110 17.36 5.73 -22.47
C LEU A 110 18.25 6.98 -22.41
N THR A 111 17.69 8.08 -21.94
CA THR A 111 18.38 9.31 -21.54
C THR A 111 17.74 9.87 -20.27
N ASN A 112 18.41 10.78 -19.57
CA ASN A 112 17.86 11.41 -18.38
C ASN A 112 16.55 12.19 -18.67
N GLU A 113 16.40 12.73 -19.88
CA GLU A 113 15.22 13.51 -20.27
C GLU A 113 14.00 12.64 -20.59
N ASN A 114 14.19 11.38 -21.05
CA ASN A 114 13.09 10.52 -21.48
C ASN A 114 12.74 9.40 -20.51
N ARG A 115 13.55 9.15 -19.47
CA ARG A 115 13.40 8.02 -18.54
C ARG A 115 12.00 7.90 -17.90
N ASN A 116 11.33 9.02 -17.65
CA ASN A 116 9.97 9.06 -17.09
C ASN A 116 8.86 8.86 -18.13
N ARG A 117 9.19 8.73 -19.42
CA ARG A 117 8.23 8.63 -20.53
C ARG A 117 8.33 7.32 -21.30
N LEU A 118 9.19 6.42 -20.88
CA LEU A 118 9.34 5.10 -21.49
C LEU A 118 8.13 4.23 -21.13
N GLY A 119 7.54 3.57 -22.11
CA GLY A 119 6.25 2.88 -22.01
C GLY A 119 6.23 1.63 -21.14
N PHE A 120 6.66 1.71 -19.88
CA PHE A 120 6.59 0.59 -18.93
C PHE A 120 5.16 0.28 -18.47
N ARG A 121 4.26 1.27 -18.51
CA ARG A 121 2.82 1.12 -18.26
C ARG A 121 2.06 1.07 -19.58
N GLY A 122 0.90 0.43 -19.61
CA GLY A 122 0.07 0.32 -20.81
C GLY A 122 -0.96 -0.79 -20.69
N LEU A 123 -1.40 -1.34 -21.83
CA LEU A 123 -2.40 -2.41 -21.83
C LEU A 123 -1.80 -3.74 -21.33
N PRO A 124 -2.56 -4.55 -20.55
CA PRO A 124 -2.12 -5.86 -20.12
C PRO A 124 -1.93 -6.80 -21.32
N GLY A 125 -0.88 -7.61 -21.29
CA GLY A 125 -0.54 -8.56 -22.33
C GLY A 125 0.26 -7.99 -23.51
N GLU A 126 0.42 -6.67 -23.61
CA GLU A 126 1.31 -6.07 -24.61
C GLU A 126 2.78 -6.27 -24.19
N ASN A 127 3.59 -6.77 -25.11
CA ASN A 127 5.02 -6.89 -24.91
C ASN A 127 5.71 -5.53 -25.00
N VAL A 128 6.73 -5.38 -24.17
CA VAL A 128 7.72 -4.31 -24.27
C VAL A 128 9.08 -4.97 -24.47
N ASP A 129 9.75 -4.63 -25.55
CA ASP A 129 11.09 -5.06 -25.84
C ASP A 129 12.07 -4.05 -25.24
N ALA A 130 13.05 -4.53 -24.50
CA ALA A 130 14.05 -3.67 -23.89
C ALA A 130 15.45 -4.28 -23.98
N VAL A 131 16.46 -3.46 -23.78
CA VAL A 131 17.84 -3.87 -23.59
C VAL A 131 18.27 -3.39 -22.22
N VAL A 132 18.80 -4.31 -21.41
CA VAL A 132 19.38 -4.00 -20.11
C VAL A 132 20.87 -4.29 -20.13
N MET A 133 21.65 -3.52 -19.36
CA MET A 133 23.04 -3.80 -19.04
C MET A 133 23.08 -4.64 -17.76
N ARG A 134 23.60 -5.85 -17.84
CA ARG A 134 23.82 -6.76 -16.71
C ARG A 134 25.28 -7.22 -16.72
N ASP A 135 26.00 -7.00 -15.63
CA ASP A 135 27.42 -7.36 -15.52
C ASP A 135 28.31 -6.86 -16.67
N GLY A 136 28.00 -5.67 -17.21
CA GLY A 136 28.72 -5.06 -18.32
C GLY A 136 28.34 -5.62 -19.71
N VAL A 137 27.29 -6.45 -19.81
CA VAL A 137 26.84 -7.04 -21.08
C VAL A 137 25.41 -6.56 -21.38
N GLU A 138 25.18 -6.08 -22.61
CA GLU A 138 23.85 -5.76 -23.09
C GLU A 138 23.05 -7.04 -23.35
N MET A 139 21.86 -7.12 -22.72
CA MET A 139 20.96 -8.27 -22.82
C MET A 139 19.58 -7.80 -23.34
N PRO A 140 19.11 -8.31 -24.47
CA PRO A 140 17.75 -8.06 -24.90
C PRO A 140 16.77 -8.86 -24.03
N ILE A 141 15.69 -8.21 -23.63
CA ILE A 141 14.59 -8.80 -22.85
C ILE A 141 13.26 -8.41 -23.51
N SER A 142 12.24 -9.23 -23.33
CA SER A 142 10.87 -8.92 -23.72
C SER A 142 9.92 -9.28 -22.59
N ILE A 143 9.10 -8.34 -22.15
CA ILE A 143 8.23 -8.50 -20.99
C ILE A 143 6.81 -8.12 -21.40
N ALA A 144 5.86 -9.04 -21.22
CA ALA A 144 4.45 -8.71 -21.34
C ALA A 144 4.01 -7.94 -20.08
N ARG A 145 3.35 -6.78 -20.25
CA ARG A 145 2.77 -6.02 -19.14
C ARG A 145 1.70 -6.84 -18.44
N GLY A 146 1.67 -6.80 -17.13
CA GLY A 146 0.67 -7.47 -16.31
C GLY A 146 0.29 -6.66 -15.08
N PRO A 147 -0.69 -7.13 -14.30
CA PRO A 147 -1.02 -6.53 -13.02
C PRO A 147 0.17 -6.59 -12.06
N VAL A 148 0.48 -5.46 -11.44
CA VAL A 148 1.54 -5.32 -10.44
C VAL A 148 0.93 -4.71 -9.19
N GLN A 149 1.36 -5.18 -8.03
CA GLN A 149 1.04 -4.59 -6.74
C GLN A 149 2.30 -4.58 -5.88
N ILE A 150 2.80 -3.39 -5.56
CA ILE A 150 3.98 -3.25 -4.72
C ILE A 150 3.58 -3.59 -3.29
N ARG A 151 4.45 -4.32 -2.59
CA ARG A 151 4.34 -4.63 -1.17
C ARG A 151 5.56 -4.08 -0.46
N TYR A 152 5.34 -3.29 0.56
CA TYR A 152 6.38 -2.68 1.37
C TYR A 152 6.46 -3.38 2.72
N SER A 153 7.64 -3.82 3.13
CA SER A 153 7.91 -4.27 4.49
C SER A 153 7.84 -3.08 5.46
N LYS A 154 7.79 -3.37 6.76
CA LYS A 154 7.84 -2.33 7.82
C LYS A 154 9.03 -1.39 7.63
N ASP A 155 10.24 -1.93 7.39
CA ASP A 155 11.45 -1.12 7.20
C ASP A 155 11.35 -0.23 5.96
N GLN A 156 10.79 -0.73 4.86
CA GLN A 156 10.56 0.07 3.65
C GLN A 156 9.51 1.17 3.90
N VAL A 157 8.44 0.89 4.65
CA VAL A 157 7.45 1.91 5.04
C VAL A 157 8.11 3.00 5.89
N LEU A 158 8.87 2.63 6.92
CA LEU A 158 9.60 3.58 7.76
C LEU A 158 10.59 4.43 6.95
N ASN A 159 11.34 3.80 6.03
CA ASN A 159 12.26 4.49 5.16
C ASN A 159 11.54 5.48 4.22
N ASN A 160 10.44 5.07 3.61
CA ASN A 160 9.64 5.93 2.72
C ASN A 160 9.09 7.15 3.47
N ILE A 161 8.54 6.96 4.68
CA ILE A 161 8.08 8.06 5.51
C ILE A 161 9.26 8.97 5.90
N SER A 162 10.40 8.39 6.32
CA SER A 162 11.59 9.15 6.74
C SER A 162 12.17 10.03 5.63
N ASN A 163 12.09 9.58 4.37
CA ASN A 163 12.58 10.32 3.21
C ASN A 163 11.53 11.31 2.64
N GLY A 164 10.27 11.23 3.06
CA GLY A 164 9.23 12.19 2.67
C GLY A 164 9.49 13.58 3.26
N ASP A 165 8.98 14.61 2.59
CA ASP A 165 9.03 15.97 3.13
C ASP A 165 8.10 16.09 4.34
N ALA A 166 8.50 16.84 5.34
CA ALA A 166 7.68 17.15 6.50
C ALA A 166 6.82 18.42 6.26
N GLU A 167 7.25 19.30 5.37
CA GLU A 167 6.46 20.46 4.92
C GLU A 167 5.36 19.97 3.96
N GLY A 168 4.12 20.34 4.24
CA GLY A 168 2.96 19.86 3.47
C GLY A 168 2.58 18.39 3.76
N TRP A 169 3.03 17.82 4.88
CA TRP A 169 2.65 16.48 5.27
C TRP A 169 1.15 16.38 5.62
N GLY A 170 0.48 15.43 4.99
CA GLY A 170 -0.93 15.19 5.21
C GLY A 170 -1.85 16.05 4.30
N PRO A 171 -3.14 15.76 4.31
CA PRO A 171 -4.14 16.55 3.60
C PRO A 171 -4.43 17.88 4.32
N GLU A 172 -5.06 18.82 3.61
CA GLU A 172 -5.53 20.10 4.17
C GLU A 172 -6.62 19.90 5.24
N ASP A 173 -7.52 18.92 4.99
CA ASP A 173 -8.56 18.49 5.92
C ASP A 173 -8.84 17.00 5.76
N PHE A 174 -9.29 16.36 6.84
CA PHE A 174 -9.69 14.96 6.81
C PHE A 174 -10.73 14.63 7.89
N ASN A 175 -11.49 13.58 7.63
CA ASN A 175 -12.49 13.07 8.57
C ASN A 175 -12.59 11.54 8.49
N ILE A 176 -12.65 10.89 9.66
CA ILE A 176 -13.04 9.48 9.75
C ILE A 176 -14.55 9.40 9.65
N VAL A 177 -15.04 8.77 8.59
CA VAL A 177 -16.48 8.68 8.31
C VAL A 177 -17.10 7.49 9.04
N GLU A 178 -16.46 6.33 8.93
CA GLU A 178 -16.97 5.07 9.50
C GLU A 178 -15.81 4.09 9.74
N THR A 179 -15.90 3.34 10.82
CA THR A 179 -15.01 2.21 11.10
C THR A 179 -15.85 0.98 11.36
N GLY A 180 -15.52 -0.13 10.72
CA GLY A 180 -16.22 -1.41 10.85
C GLY A 180 -15.27 -2.59 10.87
N THR A 181 -15.75 -3.71 11.44
CA THR A 181 -14.98 -4.96 11.48
C THR A 181 -15.80 -6.14 10.98
N THR A 182 -15.12 -7.12 10.41
CA THR A 182 -15.70 -8.42 10.04
C THR A 182 -15.63 -9.42 11.21
N ASN A 183 -16.33 -10.55 11.07
CA ASN A 183 -16.32 -11.60 12.09
C ASN A 183 -14.94 -12.24 12.32
N ASP A 184 -14.07 -12.18 11.33
CA ASP A 184 -12.68 -12.66 11.35
C ASP A 184 -11.65 -11.57 11.72
N GLY A 185 -12.14 -10.42 12.24
CA GLY A 185 -11.29 -9.38 12.82
C GLY A 185 -10.59 -8.46 11.81
N VAL A 186 -10.97 -8.51 10.52
CA VAL A 186 -10.51 -7.53 9.53
C VAL A 186 -11.23 -6.20 9.78
N VAL A 187 -10.47 -5.10 9.84
CA VAL A 187 -11.03 -3.76 10.06
C VAL A 187 -10.99 -2.95 8.78
N TYR A 188 -12.04 -2.19 8.53
CA TYR A 188 -12.16 -1.22 7.46
C TYR A 188 -12.43 0.16 8.04
N VAL A 189 -11.66 1.15 7.60
CA VAL A 189 -11.86 2.56 7.95
C VAL A 189 -12.19 3.31 6.67
N LEU A 190 -13.41 3.84 6.58
CA LEU A 190 -13.79 4.80 5.55
C LEU A 190 -13.42 6.20 6.06
N HIS A 191 -12.60 6.90 5.31
CA HIS A 191 -12.21 8.27 5.62
C HIS A 191 -12.27 9.14 4.36
N TRP A 192 -12.44 10.42 4.58
CA TRP A 192 -12.41 11.46 3.56
C TRP A 192 -11.23 12.37 3.80
N SER A 193 -10.62 12.87 2.74
CA SER A 193 -9.56 13.86 2.82
C SER A 193 -9.64 14.86 1.67
N GLU A 194 -9.11 16.07 1.91
CA GLU A 194 -9.00 17.15 0.95
C GLU A 194 -7.52 17.58 0.82
N PHE A 195 -7.07 17.80 -0.39
CA PHE A 195 -5.70 18.21 -0.67
C PHE A 195 -5.63 19.12 -1.90
N VAL A 196 -4.56 19.89 -1.99
CA VAL A 196 -4.26 20.75 -3.15
C VAL A 196 -3.12 20.09 -3.95
N GLU A 197 -3.30 19.93 -5.26
CA GLU A 197 -2.23 19.44 -6.12
C GLU A 197 -1.21 20.54 -6.38
N ASP A 198 0.04 20.34 -6.00
CA ASP A 198 1.12 21.34 -6.11
C ASP A 198 1.36 21.81 -7.55
N ALA A 199 1.23 20.91 -8.53
CA ALA A 199 1.52 21.22 -9.91
C ALA A 199 0.46 22.12 -10.57
N THR A 200 -0.80 22.01 -10.18
CA THR A 200 -1.93 22.71 -10.80
C THR A 200 -2.61 23.72 -9.88
N GLY A 201 -2.44 23.58 -8.56
CA GLY A 201 -3.13 24.34 -7.54
C GLY A 201 -4.63 24.01 -7.45
N TYR A 202 -5.08 22.89 -8.03
CA TYR A 202 -6.47 22.47 -7.95
C TYR A 202 -6.73 21.71 -6.65
N GLU A 203 -7.84 22.07 -6.02
CA GLU A 203 -8.36 21.34 -4.86
C GLU A 203 -9.00 20.04 -5.34
N ALA A 204 -8.72 18.96 -4.62
CA ALA A 204 -9.34 17.66 -4.83
C ALA A 204 -9.71 17.04 -3.49
N ASN A 205 -10.79 16.28 -3.47
CA ASN A 205 -11.17 15.49 -2.31
C ASN A 205 -11.44 14.04 -2.72
N VAL A 206 -11.30 13.14 -1.74
CA VAL A 206 -11.35 11.71 -2.00
C VAL A 206 -11.91 10.95 -0.79
N TYR A 207 -12.75 9.96 -1.06
CA TYR A 207 -13.05 8.91 -0.10
C TYR A 207 -12.09 7.74 -0.29
N THR A 208 -11.54 7.28 0.82
CA THR A 208 -10.64 6.13 0.86
C THR A 208 -11.15 5.10 1.86
N VAL A 209 -11.11 3.83 1.48
CA VAL A 209 -11.29 2.72 2.40
C VAL A 209 -9.94 2.09 2.67
N THR A 210 -9.47 2.18 3.91
CA THR A 210 -8.26 1.46 4.36
C THR A 210 -8.67 0.17 5.04
N ARG A 211 -8.08 -0.94 4.59
CA ARG A 211 -8.27 -2.27 5.15
C ARG A 211 -7.07 -2.62 6.02
N PHE A 212 -7.33 -3.14 7.22
CA PHE A 212 -6.33 -3.59 8.17
C PHE A 212 -6.53 -5.06 8.54
N MET A 213 -5.44 -5.79 8.68
CA MET A 213 -5.38 -7.08 9.37
C MET A 213 -4.40 -6.97 10.52
N PHE A 214 -4.66 -7.73 11.58
CA PHE A 214 -3.87 -7.71 12.80
C PHE A 214 -3.34 -9.12 13.10
N ASP A 215 -2.15 -9.18 13.69
CA ASP A 215 -1.60 -10.40 14.22
C ASP A 215 -2.17 -10.75 15.62
N ASP A 216 -1.72 -11.84 16.19
CA ASP A 216 -2.19 -12.28 17.51
C ASP A 216 -1.77 -11.34 18.65
N SER A 217 -0.74 -10.53 18.46
CA SER A 217 -0.30 -9.50 19.41
C SER A 217 -1.11 -8.20 19.30
N GLY A 218 -1.97 -8.07 18.29
CA GLY A 218 -2.78 -6.89 18.00
C GLY A 218 -2.06 -5.83 17.17
N LYS A 219 -0.89 -6.12 16.60
CA LYS A 219 -0.18 -5.23 15.67
C LYS A 219 -0.70 -5.40 14.24
N VAL A 220 -0.58 -4.34 13.44
CA VAL A 220 -0.98 -4.35 12.03
C VAL A 220 -0.05 -5.25 11.23
N SER A 221 -0.57 -6.37 10.73
CA SER A 221 0.15 -7.33 9.89
C SER A 221 -0.06 -7.09 8.39
N TRP A 222 -1.14 -6.40 8.01
CA TRP A 222 -1.41 -6.02 6.64
C TRP A 222 -2.24 -4.74 6.58
N ILE A 223 -1.89 -3.82 5.69
CA ILE A 223 -2.62 -2.58 5.42
C ILE A 223 -2.64 -2.30 3.92
N GLY A 224 -3.76 -1.82 3.40
CA GLY A 224 -3.89 -1.40 2.00
C GLY A 224 -5.14 -0.56 1.78
N ASN A 225 -5.10 0.30 0.76
CA ASN A 225 -6.12 1.29 0.47
C ASN A 225 -6.88 0.97 -0.82
N LEU A 226 -8.12 1.46 -0.90
CA LEU A 226 -8.90 1.64 -2.11
C LEU A 226 -9.46 3.05 -2.09
N SER A 227 -9.18 3.84 -3.12
CA SER A 227 -9.59 5.24 -3.25
C SER A 227 -10.29 5.52 -4.57
N GLU A 228 -10.85 6.72 -4.69
CA GLU A 228 -11.54 7.21 -5.88
C GLU A 228 -10.57 7.86 -6.89
N ASP A 229 -9.46 7.18 -7.22
CA ASP A 229 -8.33 7.72 -7.98
C ASP A 229 -8.74 8.40 -9.30
N ARG A 230 -9.69 7.79 -10.03
CA ARG A 230 -10.19 8.39 -11.26
C ARG A 230 -10.89 9.73 -11.01
N PHE A 231 -11.71 9.79 -9.96
CA PHE A 231 -12.44 11.01 -9.60
C PHE A 231 -11.48 12.12 -9.16
N VAL A 232 -10.41 11.77 -8.44
CA VAL A 232 -9.33 12.70 -8.09
C VAL A 232 -8.70 13.29 -9.35
N LEU A 233 -8.30 12.46 -10.32
CA LEU A 233 -7.71 12.93 -11.57
C LEU A 233 -8.68 13.86 -12.35
N GLU A 234 -9.98 13.56 -12.37
CA GLU A 234 -10.98 14.39 -13.02
C GLU A 234 -11.13 15.77 -12.33
N GLN A 235 -11.07 15.83 -10.99
CA GLN A 235 -11.07 17.09 -10.23
C GLN A 235 -9.83 17.94 -10.51
N GLN A 236 -8.68 17.32 -10.69
CA GLN A 236 -7.42 17.97 -11.05
C GLN A 236 -7.31 18.37 -12.53
N GLY A 237 -8.39 18.20 -13.30
CA GLY A 237 -8.48 18.63 -14.70
C GLY A 237 -7.90 17.64 -15.72
N TYR A 238 -7.50 16.44 -15.29
CA TYR A 238 -7.06 15.39 -16.22
C TYR A 238 -8.26 14.76 -16.94
N SER A 239 -8.11 14.50 -18.23
CA SER A 239 -9.09 13.73 -19.00
C SER A 239 -8.55 12.35 -19.30
N ILE A 240 -9.33 11.31 -18.94
CA ILE A 240 -9.00 9.93 -19.26
C ILE A 240 -9.59 9.61 -20.62
N THR A 241 -8.74 9.58 -21.65
CA THR A 241 -9.13 9.22 -23.02
C THR A 241 -8.59 7.85 -23.39
N ARG A 242 -9.31 7.13 -24.28
CA ARG A 242 -8.85 5.90 -24.91
C ARG A 242 -8.16 6.21 -26.22
#